data_7831f8cba1315366ff405a76dafbdc41
#
_entry.id   7831f8cba1315366ff405a76dafbdc41
#
_cell.length_a   1.000
_cell.length_b   1.000
_cell.length_c   1.000
_cell.angle_alpha   90.00
_cell.angle_beta   90.00
_cell.angle_gamma   90.00
#
_symmetry.space_group_name_H-M   'P 1'
#
loop_
_entity.id
_entity.type
_entity.pdbx_description
1 polymer ?
#
loop_
_entity_poly.entity_id
_entity_poly.type
_entity_poly.pdbx_seq_one_letter_code
_entity_poly.pdbx_strand_id
1 'polypeptide(L)'
;MKKRIIYLFSIICLLVLNCGAEKKEPTYADVRYSEEYDRSKLDLWLAESDTPTPLVINFHGGGFRHGDKGSFQRNLILRDYLPKGISFASVNYPFVEQVQGNYLKILEHCAGSVEFLKKHASNYNLDPDFFSIMGNSAGALITCYLGHAKQLGIKSIFPIQQPKGTPLLIPFFREDGPSVMVYNRSNKNDKIHHPDFAIMVRERCKNLNVDCYAYGAEGTGLDQLPQDKKLHDLAMEFFQNSWGHPKREKK
;
A
#
# COMPACT_ATOMS: atom_id res chain seq x y z
N MET A 1 21.24 -7.53 -78.40
CA MET A 1 20.49 -6.65 -77.43
C MET A 1 20.14 -7.49 -76.22
N LYS A 2 20.94 -7.36 -75.11
CA LYS A 2 20.69 -8.11 -73.85
C LYS A 2 19.96 -7.19 -72.90
N LYS A 3 18.69 -7.52 -72.51
CA LYS A 3 17.90 -6.84 -71.53
C LYS A 3 18.42 -7.21 -70.14
N ARG A 4 18.90 -6.21 -69.37
CA ARG A 4 19.24 -6.36 -67.97
C ARG A 4 17.95 -6.19 -67.14
N ILE A 5 17.55 -7.22 -66.40
CA ILE A 5 16.48 -7.20 -65.40
C ILE A 5 17.12 -6.75 -64.06
N ILE A 6 16.68 -5.57 -63.56
CA ILE A 6 17.08 -5.05 -62.25
C ILE A 6 16.05 -5.59 -61.26
N TYR A 7 16.51 -6.48 -60.36
CA TYR A 7 15.70 -6.88 -59.18
C TYR A 7 15.83 -5.83 -58.10
N LEU A 8 14.73 -5.13 -57.81
CA LEU A 8 14.60 -4.24 -56.66
C LEU A 8 14.29 -5.11 -55.43
N PHE A 9 15.26 -5.32 -54.54
CA PHE A 9 15.02 -5.92 -53.24
C PHE A 9 14.42 -4.87 -52.33
N SER A 10 13.09 -4.92 -52.05
CA SER A 10 12.43 -4.18 -50.99
C SER A 10 12.82 -4.82 -49.66
N ILE A 11 13.68 -4.16 -48.92
CA ILE A 11 13.94 -4.47 -47.50
C ILE A 11 12.74 -3.92 -46.71
N ILE A 12 11.80 -4.81 -46.40
CA ILE A 12 10.76 -4.53 -45.40
C ILE A 12 11.44 -4.67 -44.04
N CYS A 13 11.78 -3.52 -43.44
CA CYS A 13 12.20 -3.42 -42.05
C CYS A 13 11.00 -3.70 -41.16
N LEU A 14 10.80 -4.94 -40.71
CA LEU A 14 9.83 -5.27 -39.67
C LEU A 14 10.34 -4.64 -38.36
N LEU A 15 9.82 -3.47 -38.04
CA LEU A 15 9.87 -2.95 -36.67
C LEU A 15 8.99 -3.86 -35.81
N VAL A 16 9.59 -4.86 -35.21
CA VAL A 16 8.99 -5.62 -34.12
C VAL A 16 8.88 -4.64 -32.95
N LEU A 17 7.71 -4.02 -32.81
CA LEU A 17 7.34 -3.36 -31.56
C LEU A 17 7.31 -4.44 -30.49
N ASN A 18 8.40 -4.54 -29.75
CA ASN A 18 8.48 -5.31 -28.53
C ASN A 18 7.56 -4.62 -27.50
N CYS A 19 6.26 -4.95 -27.55
CA CYS A 19 5.32 -4.61 -26.49
C CYS A 19 5.50 -5.59 -25.33
N GLY A 20 6.74 -5.70 -24.84
CA GLY A 20 7.02 -6.24 -23.53
C GLY A 20 6.50 -5.21 -22.52
N ALA A 21 5.56 -5.59 -21.66
CA ALA A 21 5.16 -4.76 -20.55
C ALA A 21 6.44 -4.39 -19.78
N GLU A 22 6.89 -3.16 -19.98
CA GLU A 22 8.08 -2.62 -19.33
C GLU A 22 7.84 -2.73 -17.83
N LYS A 23 8.60 -3.59 -17.14
CA LYS A 23 8.62 -3.64 -15.69
C LYS A 23 9.13 -2.27 -15.25
N LYS A 24 8.21 -1.38 -14.92
CA LYS A 24 8.61 -0.05 -14.45
C LYS A 24 9.37 -0.25 -13.14
N GLU A 25 10.69 -0.17 -13.23
CA GLU A 25 11.57 -0.20 -12.06
C GLU A 25 11.24 1.00 -11.15
N PRO A 26 11.51 0.91 -9.84
CA PRO A 26 11.32 2.04 -8.96
C PRO A 26 12.16 3.24 -9.40
N THR A 27 11.65 4.44 -9.21
CA THR A 27 12.41 5.68 -9.46
C THR A 27 13.66 5.71 -8.59
N TYR A 28 13.53 5.22 -7.34
CA TYR A 28 14.63 5.01 -6.41
C TYR A 28 14.50 3.63 -5.79
N ALA A 29 15.46 2.75 -6.06
CA ALA A 29 15.55 1.42 -5.48
C ALA A 29 16.41 1.42 -4.23
N ASP A 30 16.06 0.56 -3.27
CA ASP A 30 16.87 0.30 -2.07
C ASP A 30 17.24 1.57 -1.26
N VAL A 31 16.35 2.56 -1.24
CA VAL A 31 16.53 3.75 -0.40
C VAL A 31 16.59 3.34 1.06
N ARG A 32 17.73 3.58 1.71
CA ARG A 32 17.95 3.23 3.10
C ARG A 32 17.32 4.27 4.01
N TYR A 33 16.37 3.86 4.86
CA TYR A 33 15.72 4.76 5.82
C TYR A 33 16.29 4.64 7.24
N SER A 34 17.10 3.60 7.52
CA SER A 34 17.80 3.40 8.80
C SER A 34 19.03 2.51 8.60
N GLU A 35 20.07 2.73 9.38
CA GLU A 35 21.29 1.90 9.41
C GLU A 35 21.19 0.72 10.40
N GLU A 36 20.10 0.62 11.18
CA GLU A 36 19.97 -0.36 12.26
C GLU A 36 19.87 -1.80 11.74
N TYR A 37 19.20 -2.01 10.58
CA TYR A 37 19.08 -3.34 9.95
C TYR A 37 19.32 -3.26 8.45
N ASP A 38 19.92 -4.30 7.87
CA ASP A 38 20.13 -4.39 6.42
C ASP A 38 18.84 -4.33 5.61
N ARG A 39 17.73 -4.72 6.22
CA ARG A 39 16.39 -4.68 5.63
C ARG A 39 15.74 -3.30 5.73
N SER A 40 16.34 -2.31 6.37
CA SER A 40 15.79 -0.95 6.50
C SER A 40 15.85 -0.18 5.19
N LYS A 41 15.21 -0.71 4.15
CA LYS A 41 15.20 -0.19 2.78
C LYS A 41 13.80 -0.13 2.22
N LEU A 42 13.57 0.81 1.34
CA LEU A 42 12.32 0.93 0.58
C LEU A 42 12.61 1.17 -0.91
N ASP A 43 11.64 0.83 -1.73
CA ASP A 43 11.58 1.25 -3.13
C ASP A 43 10.54 2.36 -3.26
N LEU A 44 10.84 3.35 -4.09
CA LEU A 44 9.99 4.52 -4.30
C LEU A 44 9.74 4.73 -5.80
N TRP A 45 8.48 4.78 -6.17
CA TRP A 45 8.00 5.13 -7.51
C TRP A 45 7.36 6.50 -7.43
N LEU A 46 7.88 7.46 -8.19
CA LEU A 46 7.36 8.82 -8.22
C LEU A 46 6.41 9.02 -9.40
N ALA A 47 5.29 9.64 -9.15
CA ALA A 47 4.42 10.14 -10.18
C ALA A 47 5.04 11.40 -10.81
N GLU A 48 4.90 11.53 -12.12
CA GLU A 48 5.33 12.73 -12.84
C GLU A 48 4.37 13.88 -12.53
N SER A 49 4.90 14.97 -11.93
CA SER A 49 4.11 16.14 -11.54
C SER A 49 5.00 17.35 -11.28
N ASP A 50 4.51 18.53 -11.67
CA ASP A 50 5.14 19.82 -11.38
C ASP A 50 4.87 20.29 -9.93
N THR A 51 3.95 19.62 -9.22
CA THR A 51 3.64 19.89 -7.82
C THR A 51 3.88 18.66 -6.95
N PRO A 52 4.11 18.82 -5.64
CA PRO A 52 4.27 17.70 -4.73
C PRO A 52 3.09 16.72 -4.81
N THR A 53 3.41 15.42 -4.83
CA THR A 53 2.42 14.34 -5.01
C THR A 53 2.07 13.65 -3.71
N PRO A 54 0.82 13.18 -3.52
CA PRO A 54 0.47 12.29 -2.43
C PRO A 54 1.21 10.95 -2.53
N LEU A 55 1.36 10.27 -1.39
CA LEU A 55 2.09 9.01 -1.29
C LEU A 55 1.24 7.90 -0.65
N VAL A 56 1.23 6.72 -1.27
CA VAL A 56 0.78 5.48 -0.64
C VAL A 56 1.98 4.63 -0.26
N ILE A 57 2.08 4.23 1.01
CA ILE A 57 3.18 3.42 1.56
C ILE A 57 2.65 2.01 1.83
N ASN A 58 3.30 1.00 1.25
CA ASN A 58 2.93 -0.40 1.41
C ASN A 58 3.90 -1.16 2.32
N PHE A 59 3.35 -1.94 3.25
CA PHE A 59 4.08 -2.90 4.06
C PHE A 59 3.67 -4.32 3.68
N HIS A 60 4.65 -5.16 3.30
CA HIS A 60 4.40 -6.53 2.88
C HIS A 60 3.92 -7.44 4.02
N GLY A 61 3.28 -8.54 3.68
CA GLY A 61 2.94 -9.62 4.61
C GLY A 61 4.13 -10.54 4.89
N GLY A 62 3.83 -11.72 5.45
CA GLY A 62 4.84 -12.76 5.69
C GLY A 62 5.08 -13.09 7.16
N GLY A 63 4.13 -12.77 8.05
CA GLY A 63 4.18 -13.16 9.46
C GLY A 63 5.38 -12.60 10.23
N PHE A 64 5.99 -11.52 9.76
CA PHE A 64 7.22 -10.93 10.28
C PHE A 64 8.46 -11.85 10.17
N ARG A 65 8.41 -12.89 9.33
CA ARG A 65 9.47 -13.89 9.16
C ARG A 65 9.99 -13.99 7.73
N HIS A 66 9.18 -13.55 6.77
CA HIS A 66 9.50 -13.57 5.35
C HIS A 66 8.76 -12.46 4.61
N GLY A 67 9.02 -12.34 3.32
CA GLY A 67 8.46 -11.29 2.48
C GLY A 67 9.50 -10.27 2.04
N ASP A 68 9.14 -9.48 1.07
CA ASP A 68 10.02 -8.45 0.50
C ASP A 68 9.21 -7.32 -0.13
N LYS A 69 9.75 -6.10 -0.13
CA LYS A 69 9.20 -4.92 -0.80
C LYS A 69 8.92 -5.16 -2.29
N GLY A 70 9.71 -6.03 -2.92
CA GLY A 70 9.54 -6.44 -4.31
C GLY A 70 8.39 -7.40 -4.56
N SER A 71 7.77 -8.00 -3.53
CA SER A 71 6.64 -8.93 -3.66
C SER A 71 5.31 -8.26 -4.01
N PHE A 72 5.28 -6.95 -3.94
CA PHE A 72 4.10 -6.18 -4.32
C PHE A 72 3.79 -6.38 -5.80
N GLN A 73 2.50 -6.55 -6.16
CA GLN A 73 2.07 -6.72 -7.56
C GLN A 73 2.31 -5.40 -8.33
N ARG A 74 3.55 -5.19 -8.74
CA ARG A 74 4.06 -3.99 -9.40
C ARG A 74 3.17 -3.49 -10.53
N ASN A 75 2.60 -4.43 -11.29
CA ASN A 75 1.85 -4.10 -12.52
C ASN A 75 0.52 -3.39 -12.27
N LEU A 76 -0.16 -3.63 -11.13
CA LEU A 76 -1.47 -3.05 -10.88
C LEU A 76 -1.36 -1.61 -10.39
N ILE A 77 -0.50 -1.38 -9.41
CA ILE A 77 -0.46 -0.07 -8.74
C ILE A 77 0.31 0.96 -9.55
N LEU A 78 1.42 0.56 -10.15
CA LEU A 78 2.24 1.46 -10.97
C LEU A 78 1.49 1.93 -12.22
N ARG A 79 0.64 1.06 -12.79
CA ARG A 79 -0.19 1.42 -13.93
C ARG A 79 -1.35 2.34 -13.55
N ASP A 80 -1.90 2.14 -12.35
CA ASP A 80 -3.16 2.77 -11.96
C ASP A 80 -2.94 3.99 -11.04
N TYR A 81 -1.84 4.05 -10.25
CA TYR A 81 -1.57 5.14 -9.32
C TYR A 81 -0.71 6.25 -9.93
N LEU A 82 0.44 5.91 -10.53
CA LEU A 82 1.35 6.93 -11.07
C LEU A 82 0.72 7.83 -12.13
N PRO A 83 -0.07 7.32 -13.11
CA PRO A 83 -0.73 8.19 -14.10
C PRO A 83 -1.78 9.12 -13.49
N LYS A 84 -2.21 8.88 -12.26
CA LYS A 84 -3.14 9.72 -11.51
C LYS A 84 -2.45 10.68 -10.54
N GLY A 85 -1.14 10.84 -10.67
CA GLY A 85 -0.36 11.74 -9.83
C GLY A 85 -0.12 11.22 -8.41
N ILE A 86 -0.22 9.91 -8.17
CA ILE A 86 -0.01 9.28 -6.86
C ILE A 86 1.29 8.53 -6.85
N SER A 87 2.23 8.94 -6.01
CA SER A 87 3.49 8.24 -5.77
C SER A 87 3.29 7.02 -4.86
N PHE A 88 4.21 6.06 -4.93
CA PHE A 88 4.08 4.80 -4.21
C PHE A 88 5.41 4.37 -3.60
N ALA A 89 5.40 3.91 -2.34
CA ALA A 89 6.55 3.32 -1.67
C ALA A 89 6.23 1.89 -1.22
N SER A 90 7.21 0.98 -1.35
CA SER A 90 7.12 -0.37 -0.78
C SER A 90 8.30 -0.58 0.17
N VAL A 91 8.02 -1.01 1.39
CA VAL A 91 8.94 -0.96 2.52
C VAL A 91 9.32 -2.36 2.99
N ASN A 92 10.63 -2.61 3.12
CA ASN A 92 11.17 -3.72 3.88
C ASN A 92 11.37 -3.30 5.35
N TYR A 93 11.26 -4.27 6.24
CA TYR A 93 11.43 -4.09 7.68
C TYR A 93 12.15 -5.31 8.29
N PRO A 94 12.76 -5.20 9.49
CA PRO A 94 13.45 -6.32 10.11
C PRO A 94 12.48 -7.46 10.42
N PHE A 95 12.96 -8.69 10.32
CA PHE A 95 12.21 -9.87 10.72
C PHE A 95 12.30 -10.12 12.23
N VAL A 96 11.40 -10.94 12.74
CA VAL A 96 11.26 -11.21 14.16
C VAL A 96 12.54 -11.77 14.79
N GLU A 97 13.32 -12.53 14.03
CA GLU A 97 14.63 -13.07 14.47
C GLU A 97 15.65 -11.95 14.69
N GLN A 98 15.64 -10.91 13.85
CA GLN A 98 16.57 -9.77 13.94
C GLN A 98 16.27 -8.87 15.15
N VAL A 99 15.06 -8.92 15.67
CA VAL A 99 14.62 -8.15 16.85
C VAL A 99 14.41 -9.03 18.08
N GLN A 100 14.97 -10.26 18.10
CA GLN A 100 14.93 -11.19 19.23
C GLN A 100 13.50 -11.49 19.73
N GLY A 101 12.54 -11.64 18.81
CA GLY A 101 11.15 -11.92 19.12
C GLY A 101 10.29 -10.71 19.50
N ASN A 102 10.84 -9.52 19.57
CA ASN A 102 10.12 -8.32 19.96
C ASN A 102 9.35 -7.72 18.77
N TYR A 103 8.09 -8.12 18.58
CA TYR A 103 7.23 -7.60 17.50
C TYR A 103 6.99 -6.08 17.60
N LEU A 104 6.90 -5.53 18.80
CA LEU A 104 6.72 -4.07 18.94
C LEU A 104 7.90 -3.31 18.38
N LYS A 105 9.13 -3.83 18.51
CA LYS A 105 10.31 -3.21 17.92
C LYS A 105 10.25 -3.16 16.39
N ILE A 106 9.61 -4.14 15.74
CA ILE A 106 9.36 -4.10 14.29
C ILE A 106 8.39 -2.97 13.95
N LEU A 107 7.28 -2.87 14.68
CA LEU A 107 6.26 -1.85 14.44
C LEU A 107 6.83 -0.42 14.63
N GLU A 108 7.63 -0.23 15.69
CA GLU A 108 8.35 1.03 15.95
C GLU A 108 9.37 1.34 14.85
N HIS A 109 10.11 0.34 14.39
CA HIS A 109 11.07 0.51 13.31
C HIS A 109 10.40 0.91 11.99
N CYS A 110 9.22 0.36 11.69
CA CYS A 110 8.43 0.74 10.52
C CYS A 110 7.99 2.22 10.57
N ALA A 111 7.76 2.80 11.76
CA ALA A 111 7.46 4.22 11.89
C ALA A 111 8.60 5.08 11.34
N GLY A 112 9.86 4.67 11.56
CA GLY A 112 11.03 5.36 11.04
C GLY A 112 11.05 5.50 9.51
N SER A 113 10.45 4.55 8.77
CA SER A 113 10.35 4.67 7.29
C SER A 113 9.39 5.79 6.87
N VAL A 114 8.29 5.97 7.59
CA VAL A 114 7.33 7.06 7.34
C VAL A 114 7.93 8.41 7.72
N GLU A 115 8.58 8.49 8.88
CA GLU A 115 9.28 9.69 9.35
C GLU A 115 10.39 10.11 8.37
N PHE A 116 11.17 9.13 7.88
CA PHE A 116 12.19 9.36 6.86
C PHE A 116 11.58 9.97 5.59
N LEU A 117 10.51 9.37 5.06
CA LEU A 117 9.84 9.86 3.84
C LEU A 117 9.26 11.26 4.05
N LYS A 118 8.65 11.54 5.21
CA LYS A 118 8.15 12.89 5.53
C LYS A 118 9.28 13.92 5.63
N LYS A 119 10.37 13.58 6.33
CA LYS A 119 11.53 14.44 6.49
C LYS A 119 12.21 14.80 5.14
N HIS A 120 12.19 13.85 4.21
CA HIS A 120 12.82 14.01 2.89
C HIS A 120 11.81 14.22 1.76
N ALA A 121 10.56 14.57 2.08
CA ALA A 121 9.47 14.69 1.11
C ALA A 121 9.81 15.66 -0.04
N SER A 122 10.42 16.80 0.25
CA SER A 122 10.84 17.78 -0.75
C SER A 122 11.88 17.24 -1.74
N ASN A 123 12.75 16.32 -1.31
CA ASN A 123 13.77 15.71 -2.18
C ASN A 123 13.13 14.78 -3.23
N TYR A 124 11.93 14.29 -2.96
CA TYR A 124 11.18 13.35 -3.78
C TYR A 124 9.93 13.94 -4.42
N ASN A 125 9.74 15.26 -4.35
CA ASN A 125 8.52 15.93 -4.81
C ASN A 125 7.24 15.29 -4.24
N LEU A 126 7.25 14.97 -2.93
CA LEU A 126 6.13 14.41 -2.19
C LEU A 126 5.46 15.47 -1.30
N ASP A 127 4.14 15.38 -1.15
CA ASP A 127 3.41 16.20 -0.18
C ASP A 127 3.29 15.43 1.15
N PRO A 128 4.02 15.83 2.22
CA PRO A 128 4.03 15.11 3.48
C PRO A 128 2.69 15.14 4.22
N ASP A 129 1.76 16.01 3.82
CA ASP A 129 0.43 16.08 4.40
C ASP A 129 -0.55 15.09 3.79
N PHE A 130 -0.21 14.47 2.66
CA PHE A 130 -1.06 13.51 1.94
C PHE A 130 -0.44 12.11 1.86
N PHE A 131 -0.04 11.58 3.02
CA PHE A 131 0.44 10.20 3.12
C PHE A 131 -0.67 9.26 3.60
N SER A 132 -0.77 8.10 2.95
CA SER A 132 -1.63 6.97 3.33
C SER A 132 -0.82 5.69 3.40
N ILE A 133 -1.29 4.72 4.19
CA ILE A 133 -0.57 3.47 4.43
C ILE A 133 -1.47 2.28 4.09
N MET A 134 -0.89 1.28 3.45
CA MET A 134 -1.54 -0.02 3.24
C MET A 134 -0.62 -1.18 3.61
N GLY A 135 -1.22 -2.35 3.83
CA GLY A 135 -0.42 -3.54 4.07
C GLY A 135 -1.25 -4.79 4.23
N ASN A 136 -0.63 -5.94 3.94
CA ASN A 136 -1.30 -7.24 3.97
C ASN A 136 -0.81 -8.11 5.12
N SER A 137 -1.69 -8.77 5.86
CA SER A 137 -1.36 -9.72 6.93
C SER A 137 -0.48 -9.06 8.01
N ALA A 138 0.78 -9.44 8.18
CA ALA A 138 1.72 -8.76 9.08
C ALA A 138 1.79 -7.25 8.76
N GLY A 139 1.77 -6.88 7.47
CA GLY A 139 1.69 -5.49 7.02
C GLY A 139 0.39 -4.79 7.46
N ALA A 140 -0.73 -5.51 7.59
CA ALA A 140 -1.97 -4.95 8.11
C ALA A 140 -1.84 -4.56 9.60
N LEU A 141 -1.10 -5.32 10.40
CA LEU A 141 -0.78 -4.94 11.79
C LEU A 141 0.09 -3.68 11.83
N ILE A 142 1.14 -3.61 10.98
CA ILE A 142 1.96 -2.40 10.85
C ILE A 142 1.08 -1.21 10.49
N THR A 143 0.20 -1.36 9.50
CA THR A 143 -0.71 -0.33 9.02
C THR A 143 -1.61 0.21 10.13
N CYS A 144 -2.25 -0.66 10.91
CA CYS A 144 -3.08 -0.26 12.05
C CYS A 144 -2.25 0.43 13.14
N TYR A 145 -1.06 -0.09 13.46
CA TYR A 145 -0.20 0.50 14.48
C TYR A 145 0.26 1.91 14.08
N LEU A 146 0.77 2.09 12.87
CA LEU A 146 1.26 3.37 12.38
C LEU A 146 0.14 4.41 12.24
N GLY A 147 -1.05 3.97 11.83
CA GLY A 147 -2.20 4.86 11.70
C GLY A 147 -2.75 5.36 13.02
N HIS A 148 -2.83 4.51 14.04
CA HIS A 148 -3.54 4.81 15.27
C HIS A 148 -2.68 4.93 16.53
N ALA A 149 -1.61 4.12 16.68
CA ALA A 149 -0.72 4.22 17.83
C ALA A 149 0.29 5.36 17.70
N LYS A 150 0.62 5.73 16.46
CA LYS A 150 1.58 6.80 16.15
C LYS A 150 0.88 8.05 15.61
N GLN A 151 1.40 9.22 15.96
CA GLN A 151 0.89 10.52 15.47
C GLN A 151 1.72 10.97 14.25
N LEU A 152 1.68 10.16 13.18
CA LEU A 152 2.46 10.42 11.97
C LEU A 152 1.74 11.29 10.93
N GLY A 153 0.56 11.82 11.24
CA GLY A 153 -0.24 12.63 10.31
C GLY A 153 -0.69 11.87 9.06
N ILE A 154 -0.99 10.57 9.21
CA ILE A 154 -1.49 9.72 8.14
C ILE A 154 -2.96 10.04 7.89
N LYS A 155 -3.36 10.20 6.63
CA LYS A 155 -4.74 10.56 6.25
C LYS A 155 -5.68 9.36 6.21
N SER A 156 -5.20 8.21 5.74
CA SER A 156 -6.00 6.99 5.66
C SER A 156 -5.14 5.74 5.71
N ILE A 157 -5.74 4.64 6.15
CA ILE A 157 -5.09 3.34 6.20
C ILE A 157 -5.93 2.27 5.53
N PHE A 158 -5.25 1.33 4.85
CA PHE A 158 -5.88 0.19 4.20
C PHE A 158 -5.23 -1.13 4.65
N PRO A 159 -5.59 -1.65 5.83
CA PRO A 159 -5.19 -2.97 6.28
C PRO A 159 -5.95 -4.08 5.51
N ILE A 160 -5.19 -5.02 4.92
CA ILE A 160 -5.71 -6.13 4.12
C ILE A 160 -5.43 -7.44 4.85
N GLN A 161 -6.43 -8.36 4.91
CA GLN A 161 -6.27 -9.65 5.57
C GLN A 161 -5.82 -9.51 7.02
N GLN A 162 -6.63 -8.87 7.85
CA GLN A 162 -6.37 -8.69 9.27
C GLN A 162 -6.06 -10.04 9.97
N PRO A 163 -4.88 -10.20 10.58
CA PRO A 163 -4.50 -11.45 11.20
C PRO A 163 -4.87 -11.50 12.70
N LYS A 164 -4.70 -12.66 13.29
CA LYS A 164 -4.98 -12.95 14.72
C LYS A 164 -4.29 -12.03 15.75
N GLY A 165 -3.29 -11.22 15.33
CA GLY A 165 -2.68 -10.20 16.19
C GLY A 165 -3.49 -8.91 16.31
N THR A 166 -4.54 -8.73 15.52
CA THR A 166 -5.38 -7.52 15.51
C THR A 166 -5.93 -7.13 16.89
N PRO A 167 -6.41 -8.05 17.76
CA PRO A 167 -6.92 -7.67 19.07
C PRO A 167 -5.93 -6.87 19.92
N LEU A 168 -4.62 -7.09 19.75
CA LEU A 168 -3.58 -6.37 20.48
C LEU A 168 -3.47 -4.90 20.05
N LEU A 169 -3.97 -4.55 18.86
CA LEU A 169 -3.88 -3.20 18.31
C LEU A 169 -5.17 -2.38 18.50
N ILE A 170 -6.30 -3.04 18.73
CA ILE A 170 -7.60 -2.37 18.92
C ILE A 170 -7.57 -1.28 20.00
N PRO A 171 -6.89 -1.46 21.16
CA PRO A 171 -6.81 -0.43 22.18
C PRO A 171 -6.13 0.87 21.74
N PHE A 172 -5.27 0.83 20.72
CA PHE A 172 -4.55 1.99 20.20
C PHE A 172 -5.36 2.86 19.24
N PHE A 173 -6.54 2.38 18.77
CA PHE A 173 -7.38 3.13 17.85
C PHE A 173 -7.93 4.38 18.55
N ARG A 174 -7.87 5.55 17.89
CA ARG A 174 -8.22 6.87 18.42
C ARG A 174 -9.32 7.52 17.57
N GLU A 175 -10.09 8.41 18.20
CA GLU A 175 -11.16 9.20 17.55
C GLU A 175 -10.63 10.15 16.47
N ASP A 176 -9.43 10.70 16.67
CA ASP A 176 -8.74 11.58 15.74
C ASP A 176 -7.82 10.81 14.75
N GLY A 177 -7.95 9.49 14.71
CA GLY A 177 -7.19 8.63 13.82
C GLY A 177 -7.58 8.78 12.34
N PRO A 178 -6.77 8.21 11.43
CA PRO A 178 -7.04 8.22 9.99
C PRO A 178 -8.31 7.44 9.64
N SER A 179 -8.92 7.79 8.51
CA SER A 179 -9.98 6.94 7.91
C SER A 179 -9.47 5.55 7.61
N VAL A 180 -10.34 4.54 7.72
CA VAL A 180 -9.97 3.13 7.58
C VAL A 180 -10.76 2.49 6.45
N MET A 181 -10.08 1.76 5.55
CA MET A 181 -10.71 0.77 4.70
C MET A 181 -10.10 -0.58 5.01
N VAL A 182 -10.87 -1.55 5.43
CA VAL A 182 -10.38 -2.92 5.69
C VAL A 182 -10.96 -3.90 4.68
N TYR A 183 -10.14 -4.83 4.21
CA TYR A 183 -10.58 -5.91 3.33
C TYR A 183 -10.10 -7.27 3.82
N ASN A 184 -11.02 -8.25 3.88
CA ASN A 184 -10.70 -9.63 4.25
C ASN A 184 -11.38 -10.61 3.29
N ARG A 185 -10.58 -11.33 2.49
CA ARG A 185 -11.07 -12.36 1.54
C ARG A 185 -11.26 -13.74 2.16
N SER A 186 -10.74 -13.95 3.38
CA SER A 186 -10.80 -15.26 4.03
C SER A 186 -12.19 -15.59 4.52
N ASN A 187 -12.53 -16.88 4.56
CA ASN A 187 -13.73 -17.39 5.18
C ASN A 187 -13.52 -17.70 6.67
N LYS A 188 -14.58 -18.10 7.35
CA LYS A 188 -14.58 -18.40 8.80
C LYS A 188 -13.72 -19.61 9.20
N ASN A 189 -13.18 -20.39 8.26
CA ASN A 189 -12.27 -21.51 8.56
C ASN A 189 -10.81 -21.07 8.65
N ASP A 190 -10.46 -19.87 8.17
CA ASP A 190 -9.10 -19.31 8.28
C ASP A 190 -8.86 -18.82 9.71
N LYS A 191 -8.08 -19.59 10.48
CA LYS A 191 -7.75 -19.26 11.87
C LYS A 191 -6.74 -18.12 12.00
N ILE A 192 -6.01 -17.79 10.92
CA ILE A 192 -5.01 -16.73 10.93
C ILE A 192 -5.63 -15.40 10.55
N HIS A 193 -6.49 -15.41 9.51
CA HIS A 193 -7.15 -14.22 8.97
C HIS A 193 -8.67 -14.35 9.08
N HIS A 194 -9.16 -14.82 10.24
CA HIS A 194 -10.60 -14.94 10.46
C HIS A 194 -11.30 -13.59 10.24
N PRO A 195 -12.46 -13.56 9.56
CA PRO A 195 -13.18 -12.30 9.28
C PRO A 195 -13.48 -11.44 10.52
N ASP A 196 -13.63 -12.05 11.69
CA ASP A 196 -13.86 -11.35 12.95
C ASP A 196 -12.77 -10.32 13.26
N PHE A 197 -11.53 -10.52 12.81
CA PHE A 197 -10.46 -9.53 13.03
C PHE A 197 -10.70 -8.25 12.23
N ALA A 198 -11.25 -8.33 11.03
CA ALA A 198 -11.67 -7.16 10.27
C ALA A 198 -12.95 -6.53 10.86
N ILE A 199 -13.89 -7.35 11.35
CA ILE A 199 -15.08 -6.89 12.06
C ILE A 199 -14.69 -6.12 13.33
N MET A 200 -13.71 -6.60 14.10
CA MET A 200 -13.19 -5.88 15.27
C MET A 200 -12.70 -4.47 14.92
N VAL A 201 -11.98 -4.33 13.80
CA VAL A 201 -11.54 -3.01 13.33
C VAL A 201 -12.74 -2.13 13.00
N ARG A 202 -13.70 -2.63 12.24
CA ARG A 202 -14.94 -1.91 11.90
C ARG A 202 -15.69 -1.43 13.15
N GLU A 203 -15.95 -2.34 14.08
CA GLU A 203 -16.70 -2.01 15.30
C GLU A 203 -15.93 -1.00 16.17
N ARG A 204 -14.60 -1.12 16.25
CA ARG A 204 -13.79 -0.14 16.97
C ARG A 204 -13.87 1.24 16.33
N CYS A 205 -13.74 1.32 15.00
CA CYS A 205 -13.89 2.58 14.28
C CYS A 205 -15.28 3.20 14.49
N LYS A 206 -16.34 2.36 14.42
CA LYS A 206 -17.71 2.79 14.69
C LYS A 206 -17.85 3.40 16.10
N ASN A 207 -17.31 2.73 17.12
CA ASN A 207 -17.38 3.20 18.50
C ASN A 207 -16.60 4.51 18.73
N LEU A 208 -15.59 4.78 17.92
CA LEU A 208 -14.76 5.98 17.94
C LEU A 208 -15.23 7.05 16.93
N ASN A 209 -16.31 6.81 16.20
CA ASN A 209 -16.79 7.68 15.13
C ASN A 209 -15.72 7.99 14.05
N VAL A 210 -14.82 7.03 13.80
CA VAL A 210 -13.84 7.07 12.72
C VAL A 210 -14.48 6.50 11.46
N ASP A 211 -14.28 7.15 10.30
CA ASP A 211 -14.80 6.67 9.02
C ASP A 211 -14.16 5.31 8.68
N CYS A 212 -14.99 4.29 8.49
CA CYS A 212 -14.52 2.94 8.20
C CYS A 212 -15.39 2.24 7.16
N TYR A 213 -14.73 1.71 6.14
CA TYR A 213 -15.31 0.83 5.11
C TYR A 213 -14.75 -0.57 5.30
N ALA A 214 -15.62 -1.58 5.42
CA ALA A 214 -15.19 -2.94 5.75
C ALA A 214 -15.75 -3.96 4.77
N TYR A 215 -14.91 -4.42 3.85
CA TYR A 215 -15.30 -5.34 2.79
C TYR A 215 -14.75 -6.76 3.00
N GLY A 216 -15.48 -7.76 2.54
CA GLY A 216 -15.06 -9.15 2.64
C GLY A 216 -15.81 -10.10 1.74
N ALA A 217 -15.50 -11.40 1.89
CA ALA A 217 -16.19 -12.46 1.18
C ALA A 217 -17.63 -12.62 1.71
N GLU A 218 -18.51 -13.21 0.89
CA GLU A 218 -19.87 -13.53 1.26
C GLU A 218 -19.93 -14.39 2.53
N GLY A 219 -20.94 -14.16 3.37
CA GLY A 219 -21.16 -14.91 4.62
C GLY A 219 -20.19 -14.61 5.76
N THR A 220 -19.30 -13.61 5.59
CA THR A 220 -18.32 -13.21 6.61
C THR A 220 -18.86 -12.20 7.63
N GLY A 221 -19.96 -11.50 7.32
CA GLY A 221 -20.47 -10.38 8.11
C GLY A 221 -19.84 -9.03 7.77
N LEU A 222 -19.00 -9.01 6.71
CA LEU A 222 -18.48 -7.81 6.09
C LEU A 222 -19.28 -7.44 4.83
N ASP A 223 -19.22 -6.20 4.39
CA ASP A 223 -19.89 -5.77 3.18
C ASP A 223 -19.22 -6.42 1.96
N GLN A 224 -20.01 -6.75 0.93
CA GLN A 224 -19.42 -7.20 -0.33
C GLN A 224 -18.90 -6.00 -1.13
N LEU A 225 -17.87 -6.26 -1.94
CA LEU A 225 -17.43 -5.24 -2.90
C LEU A 225 -18.58 -4.92 -3.86
N PRO A 226 -18.79 -3.65 -4.24
CA PRO A 226 -19.71 -3.28 -5.30
C PRO A 226 -19.42 -4.10 -6.57
N GLN A 227 -20.48 -4.60 -7.23
CA GLN A 227 -20.36 -5.51 -8.38
C GLN A 227 -19.59 -4.92 -9.57
N ASP A 228 -19.62 -3.60 -9.71
CA ASP A 228 -18.99 -2.83 -10.79
C ASP A 228 -17.57 -2.36 -10.47
N LYS A 229 -17.05 -2.62 -9.25
CA LYS A 229 -15.75 -2.12 -8.79
C LYS A 229 -14.80 -3.23 -8.36
N LYS A 230 -13.55 -3.08 -8.75
CA LYS A 230 -12.47 -3.93 -8.22
C LYS A 230 -11.92 -3.33 -6.92
N LEU A 231 -11.34 -4.16 -6.07
CA LEU A 231 -10.76 -3.74 -4.80
C LEU A 231 -9.74 -2.61 -4.95
N HIS A 232 -8.90 -2.64 -5.98
CA HIS A 232 -7.89 -1.61 -6.19
C HIS A 232 -8.48 -0.27 -6.62
N ASP A 233 -9.59 -0.26 -7.39
CA ASP A 233 -10.29 0.98 -7.77
C ASP A 233 -10.89 1.64 -6.52
N LEU A 234 -11.51 0.84 -5.65
CA LEU A 234 -12.05 1.32 -4.38
C LEU A 234 -10.95 1.84 -3.44
N ALA A 235 -9.81 1.13 -3.38
CA ALA A 235 -8.68 1.58 -2.57
C ALA A 235 -8.15 2.93 -3.04
N MET A 236 -8.04 3.12 -4.35
CA MET A 236 -7.58 4.37 -4.91
C MET A 236 -8.57 5.52 -4.66
N GLU A 237 -9.87 5.30 -4.89
CA GLU A 237 -10.92 6.26 -4.56
C GLU A 237 -10.90 6.62 -3.06
N PHE A 238 -10.73 5.62 -2.20
CA PHE A 238 -10.63 5.81 -0.76
C PHE A 238 -9.45 6.71 -0.38
N PHE A 239 -8.26 6.47 -0.94
CA PHE A 239 -7.11 7.31 -0.69
C PHE A 239 -7.32 8.73 -1.19
N GLN A 240 -7.77 8.91 -2.44
CA GLN A 240 -8.04 10.23 -3.02
C GLN A 240 -9.08 11.02 -2.21
N ASN A 241 -10.15 10.37 -1.77
CA ASN A 241 -11.18 10.99 -0.93
C ASN A 241 -10.62 11.43 0.42
N SER A 242 -9.69 10.68 1.00
CA SER A 242 -9.07 11.03 2.27
C SER A 242 -8.13 12.24 2.20
N TRP A 243 -7.61 12.55 1.01
CA TRP A 243 -6.69 13.68 0.78
C TRP A 243 -7.38 14.98 0.42
N GLY A 244 -8.55 14.96 -0.19
CA GLY A 244 -9.07 16.14 -0.86
C GLY A 244 -10.52 16.53 -0.58
N HIS A 245 -11.31 15.71 0.09
CA HIS A 245 -12.69 16.10 0.37
C HIS A 245 -12.91 16.36 1.85
N PRO A 246 -13.58 17.50 2.21
CA PRO A 246 -14.08 17.67 3.56
C PRO A 246 -14.97 16.46 3.90
N LYS A 247 -14.85 15.95 5.13
CA LYS A 247 -15.70 14.87 5.65
C LYS A 247 -17.13 15.11 5.20
N ARG A 248 -17.72 14.15 4.46
CA ARG A 248 -19.13 14.26 4.10
C ARG A 248 -19.91 14.41 5.39
N GLU A 249 -20.62 15.54 5.54
CA GLU A 249 -21.58 15.67 6.62
C GLU A 249 -22.55 14.50 6.54
N LYS A 250 -22.60 13.72 7.62
CA LYS A 250 -23.52 12.57 7.71
C LYS A 250 -24.93 13.13 7.70
N LYS A 251 -25.72 12.82 6.68
CA LYS A 251 -27.17 12.96 6.70
C LYS A 251 -27.78 11.83 7.51
#